data_71d3e95fcf4cd3e888a0f833e67f6c34
#
_entry.id   71d3e95fcf4cd3e888a0f833e67f6c34
#
_cell.length_a   1.000
_cell.length_b   1.000
_cell.length_c   1.000
_cell.angle_alpha   90.00
_cell.angle_beta   90.00
_cell.angle_gamma   90.00
#
_symmetry.space_group_name_H-M   'P 1'
#
loop_
_entity.id
_entity.type
_entity.pdbx_description
1 polymer ?
#
loop_
_entity_poly.entity_id
_entity_poly.type
_entity_poly.pdbx_seq_one_letter_code
_entity_poly.pdbx_strand_id
1 'polypeptide(L)'
;MAVDLTFALHRVFTTPQDEIVFDVGHQCYTHKLLTGRREGFAKLRQLDGLSGFPNPNESEHDAFISGHGNTALSVAIGIAWAKKLRGEPGQVIAVIGDGAFTGGMVYEGMNTISGQD
;
A
#
# COMPACT_ATOMS: atom_id res chain seq x y z
N MET A 1 -11.98 -10.28 4.10
CA MET A 1 -12.43 -9.01 3.51
C MET A 1 -11.35 -8.34 2.66
N ALA A 2 -10.12 -8.12 3.15
CA ALA A 2 -9.04 -7.58 2.31
C ALA A 2 -8.56 -8.56 1.21
N VAL A 3 -8.83 -9.85 1.34
CA VAL A 3 -8.43 -10.87 0.36
C VAL A 3 -9.05 -10.61 -1.00
N ASP A 4 -10.38 -10.56 -1.07
CA ASP A 4 -11.10 -10.37 -2.34
C ASP A 4 -10.78 -9.02 -2.98
N LEU A 5 -10.69 -7.95 -2.17
CA LEU A 5 -10.28 -6.64 -2.64
C LEU A 5 -8.87 -6.68 -3.23
N THR A 6 -7.92 -7.33 -2.56
CA THR A 6 -6.54 -7.41 -3.04
C THR A 6 -6.45 -8.20 -4.36
N PHE A 7 -7.20 -9.31 -4.48
CA PHE A 7 -7.31 -10.02 -5.76
C PHE A 7 -7.87 -9.13 -6.87
N ALA A 8 -8.95 -8.39 -6.59
CA ALA A 8 -9.55 -7.49 -7.55
C ALA A 8 -8.57 -6.39 -8.01
N LEU A 9 -7.84 -5.80 -7.06
CA LEU A 9 -6.81 -4.80 -7.38
C LEU A 9 -5.73 -5.36 -8.28
N HIS A 10 -5.19 -6.55 -8.00
CA HIS A 10 -4.16 -7.19 -8.82
C HIS A 10 -4.67 -7.70 -10.18
N ARG A 11 -5.96 -7.74 -10.41
CA ARG A 11 -6.54 -8.00 -11.75
C ARG A 11 -6.63 -6.76 -12.62
N VAL A 12 -6.66 -5.58 -12.02
CA VAL A 12 -6.84 -4.30 -12.71
C VAL A 12 -5.54 -3.53 -12.80
N PHE A 13 -4.75 -3.55 -11.74
CA PHE A 13 -3.52 -2.78 -11.59
C PHE A 13 -2.30 -3.70 -11.63
N THR A 14 -1.20 -3.21 -12.20
CA THR A 14 0.05 -3.96 -12.39
C THR A 14 1.17 -3.35 -11.55
N THR A 15 1.49 -3.96 -10.41
CA THR A 15 2.63 -3.55 -9.60
C THR A 15 3.95 -4.08 -10.19
N PRO A 16 5.08 -3.39 -10.07
CA PRO A 16 5.30 -2.15 -9.32
C PRO A 16 4.95 -0.84 -10.06
N GLN A 17 4.54 -0.91 -11.34
CA GLN A 17 4.18 0.30 -12.10
C GLN A 17 3.01 1.05 -11.43
N ASP A 18 1.96 0.33 -11.06
CA ASP A 18 0.91 0.81 -10.17
C ASP A 18 1.31 0.50 -8.73
N GLU A 19 1.09 1.43 -7.82
CA GLU A 19 1.53 1.30 -6.44
C GLU A 19 0.33 1.17 -5.50
N ILE A 20 0.36 0.16 -4.63
CA ILE A 20 -0.69 -0.09 -3.64
C ILE A 20 -0.13 0.20 -2.25
N VAL A 21 -0.68 1.22 -1.60
CA VAL A 21 -0.32 1.62 -0.23
C VAL A 21 -1.39 1.10 0.73
N PHE A 22 -1.01 0.19 1.60
CA PHE A 22 -1.90 -0.35 2.62
C PHE A 22 -1.80 0.45 3.91
N ASP A 23 -2.93 0.93 4.42
CA ASP A 23 -2.96 1.60 5.73
C ASP A 23 -2.72 0.61 6.85
N VAL A 24 -1.86 0.94 7.81
CA VAL A 24 -1.25 0.01 8.77
C VAL A 24 -0.46 -1.11 8.06
N GLY A 25 -1.06 -1.81 7.12
CA GLY A 25 -0.44 -2.83 6.29
C GLY A 25 -0.58 -4.27 6.78
N HIS A 26 -1.30 -4.51 7.89
CA HIS A 26 -1.55 -5.86 8.41
C HIS A 26 -2.38 -6.74 7.46
N GLN A 27 -3.08 -6.15 6.49
CA GLN A 27 -3.91 -6.83 5.49
C GLN A 27 -3.14 -7.15 4.18
N CYS A 28 -1.82 -6.97 4.14
CA CYS A 28 -1.01 -7.13 2.92
C CYS A 28 -0.64 -8.58 2.57
N TYR A 29 -1.08 -9.59 3.32
CA TYR A 29 -0.62 -10.96 3.11
C TYR A 29 -0.99 -11.52 1.74
N THR A 30 -2.21 -11.26 1.28
CA THR A 30 -2.64 -11.65 -0.07
C THR A 30 -1.77 -10.98 -1.14
N HIS A 31 -1.44 -9.70 -0.96
CA HIS A 31 -0.53 -8.97 -1.84
C HIS A 31 0.85 -9.65 -1.87
N LYS A 32 1.41 -10.03 -0.72
CA LYS A 32 2.69 -10.75 -0.65
C LYS A 32 2.65 -12.11 -1.36
N LEU A 33 1.54 -12.85 -1.21
CA LEU A 33 1.36 -14.12 -1.90
C LEU A 33 1.30 -13.95 -3.42
N LEU A 34 0.57 -12.95 -3.90
CA LEU A 34 0.40 -12.67 -5.34
C LEU A 34 1.69 -12.12 -5.99
N THR A 35 2.58 -11.54 -5.19
CA THR A 35 3.86 -10.97 -5.63
C THR A 35 5.05 -11.88 -5.37
N GLY A 36 4.82 -13.21 -5.32
CA GLY A 36 5.87 -14.23 -5.37
C GLY A 36 6.50 -14.64 -4.04
N ARG A 37 5.99 -14.17 -2.90
CA ARG A 37 6.59 -14.42 -1.57
C ARG A 37 5.99 -15.60 -0.80
N ARG A 38 5.30 -16.53 -1.49
CA ARG A 38 4.59 -17.65 -0.86
C ARG A 38 5.48 -18.50 0.05
N GLU A 39 6.67 -18.85 -0.39
CA GLU A 39 7.58 -19.71 0.37
C GLU A 39 8.06 -19.06 1.67
N GLY A 40 8.20 -17.74 1.69
CA GLY A 40 8.61 -16.99 2.87
C GLY A 40 7.60 -16.99 4.01
N PHE A 41 6.35 -17.39 3.77
CA PHE A 41 5.29 -17.42 4.79
C PHE A 41 5.57 -18.40 5.93
N ALA A 42 6.41 -19.42 5.72
CA ALA A 42 6.85 -20.32 6.78
C ALA A 42 7.60 -19.59 7.92
N LYS A 43 8.20 -18.43 7.61
CA LYS A 43 8.91 -17.58 8.57
C LYS A 43 8.28 -16.19 8.72
N LEU A 44 6.98 -16.07 8.45
CA LEU A 44 6.27 -14.80 8.60
C LEU A 44 6.39 -14.27 10.03
N ARG A 45 6.78 -13.00 10.17
CA ARG A 45 7.01 -12.30 11.45
C ARG A 45 8.10 -12.91 12.34
N GLN A 46 8.98 -13.73 11.78
CA GLN A 46 10.14 -14.27 12.49
C GLN A 46 11.41 -13.51 12.09
N LEU A 47 12.46 -13.67 12.89
CA LEU A 47 13.79 -13.15 12.58
C LEU A 47 14.26 -13.69 11.22
N ASP A 48 14.76 -12.83 10.36
CA ASP A 48 15.18 -13.14 8.99
C ASP A 48 14.07 -13.74 8.11
N GLY A 49 12.82 -13.53 8.50
CA GLY A 49 11.64 -13.93 7.74
C GLY A 49 10.90 -12.74 7.12
N LEU A 50 9.73 -13.02 6.54
CA LEU A 50 8.88 -11.97 5.98
C LEU A 50 8.33 -11.05 7.07
N SER A 51 8.37 -9.74 6.81
CA SER A 51 7.67 -8.75 7.62
C SER A 51 6.16 -8.98 7.60
N GLY A 52 5.50 -8.72 8.72
CA GLY A 52 4.05 -8.70 8.80
C GLY A 52 3.41 -7.49 8.14
N PHE A 53 4.21 -6.56 7.60
CA PHE A 53 3.80 -5.33 6.92
C PHE A 53 4.48 -5.22 5.56
N PRO A 54 3.98 -4.37 4.64
CA PRO A 54 4.70 -4.05 3.41
C PRO A 54 6.09 -3.52 3.71
N ASN A 55 7.07 -3.96 2.92
CA ASN A 55 8.46 -3.54 3.09
C ASN A 55 9.17 -3.51 1.72
N PRO A 56 9.52 -2.33 1.19
CA PRO A 56 10.24 -2.19 -0.08
C PRO A 56 11.59 -2.91 -0.12
N ASN A 57 12.21 -3.18 1.03
CA ASN A 57 13.44 -3.97 1.08
C ASN A 57 13.20 -5.46 0.84
N GLU A 58 11.97 -5.95 0.93
CA GLU A 58 11.60 -7.33 0.61
C GLU A 58 11.21 -7.49 -0.87
N SER A 59 10.54 -6.50 -1.44
CA SER A 59 9.97 -6.60 -2.78
C SER A 59 9.73 -5.21 -3.37
N GLU A 60 10.05 -5.06 -4.66
CA GLU A 60 9.71 -3.87 -5.45
C GLU A 60 8.19 -3.61 -5.56
N HIS A 61 7.38 -4.62 -5.28
CA HIS A 61 5.91 -4.48 -5.28
C HIS A 61 5.36 -3.79 -4.04
N ASP A 62 6.16 -3.61 -3.01
CA ASP A 62 5.76 -2.93 -1.77
C ASP A 62 6.15 -1.44 -1.86
N ALA A 63 5.16 -0.57 -2.00
CA ALA A 63 5.39 0.85 -2.25
C ALA A 63 5.97 1.62 -1.05
N PHE A 64 5.68 1.18 0.18
CA PHE A 64 6.04 1.92 1.39
C PHE A 64 6.12 1.02 2.62
N ILE A 65 7.05 1.31 3.54
CA ILE A 65 7.08 0.66 4.86
C ILE A 65 5.95 1.20 5.70
N SER A 66 4.96 0.36 5.99
CA SER A 66 3.83 0.74 6.82
C SER A 66 3.83 0.06 8.18
N GLY A 67 2.89 0.42 9.04
CA GLY A 67 2.75 -0.07 10.41
C GLY A 67 1.89 0.87 11.27
N HIS A 68 1.73 2.11 10.85
CA HIS A 68 0.91 3.13 11.53
C HIS A 68 -0.38 3.38 10.76
N GLY A 69 -1.48 3.52 11.50
CA GLY A 69 -2.78 3.85 10.93
C GLY A 69 -2.90 5.31 10.48
N ASN A 70 -3.83 5.56 9.57
CA ASN A 70 -4.22 6.87 9.03
C ASN A 70 -3.15 7.54 8.14
N THR A 71 -2.11 6.83 7.74
CA THR A 71 -0.98 7.40 6.99
C THR A 71 -1.06 7.15 5.48
N ALA A 72 -1.75 6.09 5.06
CA ALA A 72 -1.71 5.60 3.68
C ALA A 72 -2.14 6.65 2.65
N LEU A 73 -3.15 7.47 2.97
CA LEU A 73 -3.62 8.49 2.04
C LEU A 73 -2.56 9.56 1.79
N SER A 74 -1.94 10.08 2.85
CA SER A 74 -0.88 11.10 2.72
C SER A 74 0.35 10.55 1.99
N VAL A 75 0.72 9.29 2.24
CA VAL A 75 1.79 8.60 1.53
C VAL A 75 1.45 8.45 0.04
N ALA A 76 0.23 7.97 -0.27
CA ALA A 76 -0.22 7.80 -1.65
C ALA A 76 -0.24 9.12 -2.44
N ILE A 77 -0.64 10.22 -1.80
CA ILE A 77 -0.59 11.56 -2.40
C ILE A 77 0.85 11.94 -2.74
N GLY A 78 1.78 11.76 -1.81
CA GLY A 78 3.19 12.07 -2.04
C GLY A 78 3.78 11.26 -3.20
N ILE A 79 3.48 9.97 -3.27
CA ILE A 79 3.91 9.10 -4.37
C ILE A 79 3.28 9.56 -5.70
N ALA A 80 1.98 9.84 -5.71
CA ALA A 80 1.27 10.28 -6.92
C ALA A 80 1.86 11.61 -7.45
N TRP A 81 2.16 12.55 -6.58
CA TRP A 81 2.81 13.80 -6.97
C TRP A 81 4.23 13.58 -7.50
N ALA A 82 5.00 12.71 -6.87
CA ALA A 82 6.33 12.37 -7.35
C ALA A 82 6.28 11.77 -8.76
N LYS A 83 5.35 10.85 -9.02
CA LYS A 83 5.12 10.27 -10.35
C LYS A 83 4.73 11.35 -11.36
N LYS A 84 3.77 12.21 -11.03
CA LYS A 84 3.33 13.32 -11.89
C LYS A 84 4.50 14.25 -12.26
N LEU A 85 5.32 14.63 -11.28
CA LEU A 85 6.48 15.50 -11.50
C LEU A 85 7.57 14.86 -12.37
N ARG A 86 7.74 13.54 -12.26
CA ARG A 86 8.71 12.78 -13.06
C ARG A 86 8.17 12.34 -14.41
N GLY A 87 6.88 12.51 -14.68
CA GLY A 87 6.24 11.96 -15.88
C GLY A 87 6.19 10.44 -15.89
N GLU A 88 6.19 9.80 -14.73
CA GLU A 88 6.12 8.35 -14.58
C GLU A 88 4.69 7.86 -14.73
N PRO A 89 4.44 6.75 -15.46
CA PRO A 89 3.12 6.17 -15.59
C PRO A 89 2.70 5.41 -14.33
N GLY A 90 1.43 5.03 -14.27
CA GLY A 90 0.87 4.17 -13.22
C GLY A 90 0.00 4.94 -12.24
N GLN A 91 -0.88 4.18 -11.58
CA GLN A 91 -1.82 4.67 -10.59
C GLN A 91 -1.26 4.44 -9.18
N VAL A 92 -1.76 5.22 -8.22
CA VAL A 92 -1.45 5.02 -6.81
C VAL A 92 -2.75 4.78 -6.05
N ILE A 93 -2.84 3.65 -5.39
CA ILE A 93 -4.05 3.18 -4.72
C ILE A 93 -3.81 3.13 -3.21
N ALA A 94 -4.57 3.87 -2.42
CA ALA A 94 -4.57 3.76 -0.98
C ALA A 94 -5.66 2.79 -0.51
N VAL A 95 -5.29 1.75 0.22
CA VAL A 95 -6.21 0.78 0.84
C VAL A 95 -6.32 1.10 2.32
N ILE A 96 -7.46 1.64 2.72
CA ILE A 96 -7.70 2.14 4.08
C ILE A 96 -8.88 1.38 4.68
N GLY A 97 -8.68 0.80 5.87
CA GLY A 97 -9.77 0.19 6.62
C GLY A 97 -10.77 1.23 7.16
N ASP A 98 -12.01 0.81 7.34
CA ASP A 98 -13.09 1.65 7.87
C ASP A 98 -12.74 2.28 9.22
N GLY A 99 -12.15 1.51 10.13
CA GLY A 99 -11.68 2.00 11.41
C GLY A 99 -10.57 3.05 11.29
N ALA A 100 -9.61 2.83 10.40
CA ALA A 100 -8.54 3.80 10.14
C ALA A 100 -9.07 5.08 9.48
N PHE A 101 -10.15 4.96 8.70
CA PHE A 101 -10.78 6.09 8.04
C PHE A 101 -11.42 7.11 9.01
N THR A 102 -11.59 6.74 10.28
CA THR A 102 -12.08 7.66 11.31
C THR A 102 -10.99 8.59 11.88
N GLY A 103 -9.74 8.37 11.56
CA GLY A 103 -8.62 9.17 12.07
C GLY A 103 -8.48 10.53 11.37
N GLY A 104 -8.11 11.56 12.13
CA GLY A 104 -8.02 12.94 11.64
C GLY A 104 -7.06 13.13 10.47
N MET A 105 -5.94 12.41 10.43
CA MET A 105 -4.94 12.52 9.34
C MET A 105 -5.50 12.13 7.97
N VAL A 106 -6.49 11.23 7.91
CA VAL A 106 -7.15 10.88 6.64
C VAL A 106 -7.87 12.10 6.08
N TYR A 107 -8.59 12.86 6.92
CA TYR A 107 -9.31 14.06 6.51
C TYR A 107 -8.37 15.20 6.13
N GLU A 108 -7.23 15.33 6.81
CA GLU A 108 -6.17 16.28 6.41
C GLU A 108 -5.59 15.92 5.03
N GLY A 109 -5.34 14.63 4.78
CA GLY A 109 -4.94 14.14 3.47
C GLY A 109 -5.98 14.44 2.40
N MET A 110 -7.27 14.17 2.66
CA MET A 110 -8.36 14.48 1.74
C MET A 110 -8.44 16.00 1.45
N ASN A 111 -8.28 16.83 2.46
CA ASN A 111 -8.25 18.28 2.29
C ASN A 111 -7.06 18.74 1.43
N THR A 112 -5.91 18.07 1.56
CA THR A 112 -4.72 18.35 0.74
C THR A 112 -4.99 18.07 -0.74
N ILE A 113 -5.72 16.99 -1.06
CA ILE A 113 -6.06 16.63 -2.46
C ILE A 113 -7.07 17.62 -3.06
N SER A 114 -8.03 18.10 -2.27
CA SER A 114 -9.16 18.88 -2.77
C SER A 114 -8.79 20.19 -3.48
N GLY A 115 -7.58 20.67 -3.32
CA GLY A 115 -7.06 21.86 -3.99
C GLY A 115 -6.09 21.58 -5.14
N GLN A 116 -6.01 20.33 -5.60
CA GLN A 116 -5.04 19.91 -6.61
C GLN A 116 -5.77 19.38 -7.85
N ASP A 117 -5.40 19.88 -9.04
CA ASP A 117 -5.84 19.38 -10.35
C ASP A 117 -4.98 18.16 -10.81
#